data_5186c42f122d7fcfe7a2b8692279c72b
#
_entry.id   5186c42f122d7fcfe7a2b8692279c72b
#
_cell.length_a   1.000
_cell.length_b   1.000
_cell.length_c   1.000
_cell.angle_alpha   90.00
_cell.angle_beta   90.00
_cell.angle_gamma   90.00
#
_symmetry.space_group_name_H-M   'P 1'
#
loop_
_entity.id
_entity.type
_entity.pdbx_description
1 polymer ?
#
loop_
_entity_poly.entity_id
_entity_poly.type
_entity_poly.pdbx_seq_one_letter_code
_entity_poly.pdbx_strand_id
1 'polypeptide(L)'
;MNVLTTKREVEERDVISVLELFNIKTNERTVVATFDELIEAPNWLKDGKTLLFNGHGKLYTYNLETQERRKINTGFCTQCNNDHVLSPNHDKVAVSHHTIEDGQSRVYVIPFATGKPELITPIAPSYLHGWSPDGKTLAYCAERNGEYDIYTIPACGGEETRLTTAEGLNDGCEFSPCGNYIWFNSVRTGLMQIWRMRTDGSEQTQMTFDENSDSWFAHVSPDGKHVVYISYNKNDINPGDHPANKNVEIRMMSPEGGEYKTLVKLFGGQGT
;
A
#
# COMPACT_ATOMS: atom_id res chain seq x y z
N MET A 1 -9.18 28.86 -23.00
CA MET A 1 -8.56 28.28 -21.79
C MET A 1 -8.65 26.76 -21.93
N ASN A 2 -7.56 26.13 -22.40
CA ASN A 2 -7.51 24.67 -22.44
C ASN A 2 -7.20 24.20 -21.02
N VAL A 3 -8.19 23.60 -20.37
CA VAL A 3 -7.97 22.85 -19.14
C VAL A 3 -7.20 21.58 -19.56
N LEU A 4 -5.92 21.55 -19.26
CA LEU A 4 -5.12 20.33 -19.35
C LEU A 4 -5.64 19.40 -18.25
N THR A 5 -6.58 18.50 -18.60
CA THR A 5 -6.89 17.34 -17.78
C THR A 5 -5.61 16.52 -17.67
N THR A 6 -5.16 16.25 -16.47
CA THR A 6 -4.00 15.37 -16.27
C THR A 6 -4.34 13.98 -16.80
N LYS A 7 -3.36 13.26 -17.32
CA LYS A 7 -3.51 11.90 -17.85
C LYS A 7 -4.25 10.98 -16.88
N ARG A 8 -4.06 11.20 -15.57
CA ARG A 8 -4.70 10.50 -14.47
C ARG A 8 -6.22 10.72 -14.39
N GLU A 9 -6.71 11.95 -14.60
CA GLU A 9 -8.15 12.26 -14.58
C GLU A 9 -8.93 11.63 -15.74
N VAL A 10 -8.29 11.38 -16.89
CA VAL A 10 -8.91 10.70 -18.03
C VAL A 10 -9.00 9.20 -17.77
N GLU A 11 -8.00 8.61 -17.15
CA GLU A 11 -7.96 7.17 -16.82
C GLU A 11 -8.98 6.80 -15.72
N GLU A 12 -9.28 7.69 -14.78
CA GLU A 12 -10.24 7.44 -13.69
C GLU A 12 -11.72 7.47 -14.12
N ARG A 13 -12.05 8.05 -15.28
CA ARG A 13 -13.46 8.22 -15.73
C ARG A 13 -14.07 7.00 -16.39
N ASP A 14 -13.25 6.07 -16.88
CA ASP A 14 -13.69 4.90 -17.65
C ASP A 14 -13.36 3.57 -16.93
N VAL A 15 -13.22 3.60 -15.61
CA VAL A 15 -12.86 2.44 -14.80
C VAL A 15 -14.07 1.91 -14.05
N ILE A 16 -14.23 0.59 -14.11
CA ILE A 16 -15.13 -0.16 -13.22
C ILE A 16 -14.27 -0.90 -12.20
N SER A 17 -14.47 -0.65 -10.92
CA SER A 17 -13.81 -1.38 -9.84
C SER A 17 -14.73 -2.44 -9.27
N VAL A 18 -14.24 -3.67 -9.19
CA VAL A 18 -14.96 -4.80 -8.61
C VAL A 18 -14.31 -5.14 -7.27
N LEU A 19 -15.03 -4.91 -6.18
CA LEU A 19 -14.59 -5.28 -4.83
C LEU A 19 -14.94 -6.74 -4.56
N GLU A 20 -13.92 -7.56 -4.30
CA GLU A 20 -14.09 -8.99 -4.06
C GLU A 20 -13.46 -9.42 -2.73
N LEU A 21 -14.05 -10.42 -2.13
CA LEU A 21 -13.46 -11.20 -1.04
C LEU A 21 -12.96 -12.53 -1.57
N PHE A 22 -11.75 -12.90 -1.16
CA PHE A 22 -11.16 -14.21 -1.45
C PHE A 22 -11.00 -15.03 -0.16
N ASN A 23 -11.62 -16.20 -0.11
CA ASN A 23 -11.46 -17.11 1.02
C ASN A 23 -10.27 -18.03 0.78
N ILE A 24 -9.18 -17.84 1.52
CA ILE A 24 -7.93 -18.61 1.37
C ILE A 24 -8.06 -20.10 1.70
N LYS A 25 -9.12 -20.53 2.44
CA LYS A 25 -9.36 -21.92 2.79
C LYS A 25 -10.16 -22.67 1.72
N THR A 26 -11.18 -22.02 1.15
CA THR A 26 -12.07 -22.62 0.14
C THR A 26 -11.66 -22.28 -1.29
N ASN A 27 -10.78 -21.29 -1.48
CA ASN A 27 -10.43 -20.65 -2.76
C ASN A 27 -11.65 -20.01 -3.47
N GLU A 28 -12.69 -19.68 -2.71
CA GLU A 28 -13.91 -19.05 -3.24
C GLU A 28 -13.73 -17.54 -3.37
N ARG A 29 -14.21 -16.98 -4.48
CA ARG A 29 -14.27 -15.53 -4.74
C ARG A 29 -15.72 -15.07 -4.63
N THR A 30 -15.94 -13.97 -3.91
CA THR A 30 -17.27 -13.36 -3.76
C THR A 30 -17.18 -11.89 -4.12
N VAL A 31 -17.89 -11.47 -5.16
CA VAL A 31 -18.09 -10.06 -5.48
C VAL A 31 -19.02 -9.44 -4.45
N VAL A 32 -18.56 -8.42 -3.75
CA VAL A 32 -19.34 -7.73 -2.70
C VAL A 32 -19.86 -6.37 -3.14
N ALA A 33 -19.19 -5.73 -4.09
CA ALA A 33 -19.65 -4.48 -4.69
C ALA A 33 -19.00 -4.22 -6.04
N THR A 34 -19.65 -3.38 -6.86
CA THR A 34 -19.11 -2.84 -8.10
C THR A 34 -19.28 -1.33 -8.09
N PHE A 35 -18.27 -0.59 -8.50
CA PHE A 35 -18.24 0.87 -8.53
C PHE A 35 -17.89 1.35 -9.93
N ASP A 36 -18.64 2.31 -10.47
CA ASP A 36 -18.34 2.98 -11.75
C ASP A 36 -17.30 4.09 -11.57
N GLU A 37 -16.26 3.78 -10.79
CA GLU A 37 -15.14 4.66 -10.46
C GLU A 37 -13.96 3.84 -9.96
N LEU A 38 -12.77 4.43 -9.96
CA LEU A 38 -11.59 3.83 -9.35
C LEU A 38 -11.71 3.84 -7.82
N ILE A 39 -11.64 2.67 -7.21
CA ILE A 39 -11.38 2.49 -5.78
C ILE A 39 -10.11 1.65 -5.60
N GLU A 40 -9.34 1.92 -4.55
CA GLU A 40 -8.04 1.27 -4.33
C GLU A 40 -7.84 0.94 -2.84
N ALA A 41 -6.94 0.00 -2.59
CA ALA A 41 -6.38 -0.34 -1.27
C ALA A 41 -7.43 -0.59 -0.16
N PRO A 42 -8.33 -1.58 -0.31
CA PRO A 42 -9.33 -1.87 0.71
C PRO A 42 -8.69 -2.46 1.97
N ASN A 43 -8.91 -1.83 3.11
CA ASN A 43 -8.43 -2.24 4.43
C ASN A 43 -9.58 -2.63 5.35
N TRP A 44 -9.45 -3.72 6.09
CA TRP A 44 -10.45 -4.15 7.06
C TRP A 44 -10.45 -3.27 8.31
N LEU A 45 -11.64 -2.84 8.77
CA LEU A 45 -11.82 -2.34 10.11
C LEU A 45 -11.95 -3.50 11.12
N LYS A 46 -11.75 -3.19 12.41
CA LYS A 46 -11.81 -4.19 13.50
C LYS A 46 -13.13 -4.91 13.66
N ASP A 47 -14.22 -4.32 13.14
CA ASP A 47 -15.55 -4.93 13.21
C ASP A 47 -15.70 -6.16 12.32
N GLY A 48 -14.73 -6.40 11.41
CA GLY A 48 -14.74 -7.49 10.43
C GLY A 48 -15.88 -7.43 9.42
N LYS A 49 -16.51 -6.26 9.27
CA LYS A 49 -17.70 -6.02 8.41
C LYS A 49 -17.54 -4.79 7.53
N THR A 50 -16.62 -3.91 7.88
CA THR A 50 -16.42 -2.63 7.20
C THR A 50 -15.03 -2.59 6.59
N LEU A 51 -14.96 -2.12 5.35
CA LEU A 51 -13.73 -1.82 4.63
C LEU A 51 -13.52 -0.32 4.55
N LEU A 52 -12.27 0.11 4.63
CA LEU A 52 -11.80 1.45 4.30
C LEU A 52 -11.12 1.37 2.93
N PHE A 53 -11.36 2.30 2.03
CA PHE A 53 -10.67 2.42 0.75
C PHE A 53 -10.59 3.88 0.29
N ASN A 54 -9.71 4.19 -0.67
CA ASN A 54 -9.69 5.48 -1.33
C ASN A 54 -10.42 5.45 -2.67
N GLY A 55 -10.87 6.64 -3.10
CA GLY A 55 -11.43 6.90 -4.41
C GLY A 55 -11.47 8.41 -4.65
N HIS A 56 -11.04 8.86 -5.84
CA HIS A 56 -10.97 10.28 -6.19
C HIS A 56 -10.28 11.17 -5.14
N GLY A 57 -9.17 10.68 -4.59
CA GLY A 57 -8.38 11.40 -3.60
C GLY A 57 -8.99 11.48 -2.20
N LYS A 58 -10.07 10.74 -1.92
CA LYS A 58 -10.80 10.76 -0.65
C LYS A 58 -10.91 9.36 -0.07
N LEU A 59 -11.12 9.28 1.24
CA LEU A 59 -11.34 8.01 1.93
C LEU A 59 -12.81 7.76 2.19
N TYR A 60 -13.18 6.48 2.09
CA TYR A 60 -14.53 6.00 2.33
C TYR A 60 -14.52 4.74 3.18
N THR A 61 -15.55 4.54 3.98
CA THR A 61 -15.89 3.24 4.54
C THR A 61 -17.02 2.62 3.74
N TYR A 62 -17.01 1.29 3.64
CA TYR A 62 -18.07 0.49 3.03
C TYR A 62 -18.41 -0.68 3.93
N ASN A 63 -19.66 -0.74 4.40
CA ASN A 63 -20.13 -1.83 5.24
C ASN A 63 -20.69 -2.96 4.36
N LEU A 64 -20.17 -4.17 4.52
CA LEU A 64 -20.49 -5.34 3.69
C LEU A 64 -21.91 -5.87 3.91
N GLU A 65 -22.49 -5.66 5.11
CA GLU A 65 -23.84 -6.14 5.45
C GLU A 65 -24.92 -5.16 4.96
N THR A 66 -24.70 -3.86 5.20
CA THR A 66 -25.70 -2.82 4.86
C THR A 66 -25.49 -2.24 3.46
N GLN A 67 -24.33 -2.51 2.84
CA GLN A 67 -23.90 -1.93 1.56
C GLN A 67 -23.80 -0.40 1.58
N GLU A 68 -23.68 0.19 2.77
CA GLU A 68 -23.61 1.62 2.94
C GLU A 68 -22.15 2.11 2.77
N ARG A 69 -21.96 3.08 1.87
CA ARG A 69 -20.71 3.81 1.71
C ARG A 69 -20.79 5.16 2.42
N ARG A 70 -19.79 5.47 3.23
CA ARG A 70 -19.69 6.74 3.94
C ARG A 70 -18.33 7.37 3.70
N LYS A 71 -18.32 8.67 3.35
CA LYS A 71 -17.10 9.45 3.23
C LYS A 71 -16.53 9.74 4.62
N ILE A 72 -15.22 9.57 4.77
CA ILE A 72 -14.48 9.96 5.98
C ILE A 72 -14.09 11.44 5.90
N ASN A 73 -14.17 12.13 7.03
CA ASN A 73 -13.64 13.48 7.16
C ASN A 73 -12.11 13.43 7.28
N THR A 74 -11.43 13.83 6.23
CA THR A 74 -9.96 13.92 6.16
C THR A 74 -9.46 15.37 6.13
N GLY A 75 -10.31 16.34 6.52
CA GLY A 75 -9.98 17.76 6.48
C GLY A 75 -9.59 18.23 5.09
N PHE A 76 -8.42 18.83 4.96
CA PHE A 76 -7.88 19.30 3.67
C PHE A 76 -7.20 18.20 2.85
N CYS A 77 -6.94 17.00 3.40
CA CYS A 77 -6.38 15.88 2.66
C CYS A 77 -7.42 15.28 1.71
N THR A 78 -7.55 15.86 0.51
CA THR A 78 -8.53 15.49 -0.52
C THR A 78 -7.91 15.01 -1.81
N GLN A 79 -6.59 14.86 -1.84
CA GLN A 79 -5.81 14.29 -2.94
C GLN A 79 -4.93 13.15 -2.42
N CYS A 80 -5.55 12.24 -1.66
CA CYS A 80 -4.89 11.02 -1.20
C CYS A 80 -4.73 10.05 -2.38
N ASN A 81 -3.58 9.37 -2.43
CA ASN A 81 -3.41 8.23 -3.31
C ASN A 81 -3.88 6.94 -2.59
N ASN A 82 -3.51 5.79 -3.14
CA ASN A 82 -3.84 4.47 -2.58
C ASN A 82 -3.11 4.15 -1.26
N ASP A 83 -2.06 4.88 -0.91
CA ASP A 83 -1.26 4.63 0.29
C ASP A 83 -1.97 5.17 1.53
N HIS A 84 -2.72 4.33 2.20
CA HIS A 84 -3.35 4.66 3.48
C HIS A 84 -3.36 3.45 4.40
N VAL A 85 -3.05 3.66 5.66
CA VAL A 85 -2.93 2.60 6.67
C VAL A 85 -3.66 3.00 7.94
N LEU A 86 -4.48 2.09 8.46
CA LEU A 86 -5.14 2.26 9.76
C LEU A 86 -4.12 2.16 10.89
N SER A 87 -4.27 3.01 11.92
CA SER A 87 -3.53 2.81 13.17
C SER A 87 -3.91 1.46 13.80
N PRO A 88 -3.03 0.84 14.62
CA PRO A 88 -3.34 -0.45 15.25
C PRO A 88 -4.62 -0.45 16.09
N ASN A 89 -5.02 0.72 16.61
CA ASN A 89 -6.27 0.89 17.35
C ASN A 89 -7.47 1.23 16.48
N HIS A 90 -7.27 1.49 15.17
CA HIS A 90 -8.27 1.95 14.22
C HIS A 90 -8.99 3.26 14.64
N ASP A 91 -8.32 4.10 15.42
CA ASP A 91 -8.79 5.43 15.82
C ASP A 91 -8.25 6.55 14.93
N LYS A 92 -7.25 6.23 14.10
CA LYS A 92 -6.59 7.12 13.14
C LYS A 92 -6.33 6.40 11.82
N VAL A 93 -6.12 7.20 10.79
CA VAL A 93 -5.56 6.73 9.51
C VAL A 93 -4.36 7.59 9.16
N ALA A 94 -3.29 6.96 8.70
CA ALA A 94 -2.21 7.65 8.03
C ALA A 94 -2.45 7.58 6.52
N VAL A 95 -2.11 8.65 5.79
CA VAL A 95 -2.35 8.80 4.35
C VAL A 95 -1.17 9.46 3.67
N SER A 96 -0.93 9.10 2.41
CA SER A 96 -0.15 9.91 1.48
C SER A 96 -1.08 10.90 0.79
N HIS A 97 -0.78 12.18 0.87
CA HIS A 97 -1.57 13.25 0.27
C HIS A 97 -0.71 14.16 -0.58
N HIS A 98 -1.12 14.37 -1.84
CA HIS A 98 -0.47 15.33 -2.73
C HIS A 98 -0.90 16.74 -2.35
N THR A 99 0.04 17.54 -1.87
CA THR A 99 -0.25 18.94 -1.48
C THR A 99 -0.53 19.80 -2.69
N ILE A 100 -1.47 20.73 -2.58
CA ILE A 100 -1.92 21.57 -3.68
C ILE A 100 -0.82 22.56 -4.12
N GLU A 101 0.02 22.97 -3.18
CA GLU A 101 1.04 24.00 -3.37
C GLU A 101 2.15 23.55 -4.33
N ASP A 102 2.59 22.31 -4.24
CA ASP A 102 3.72 21.79 -5.03
C ASP A 102 3.46 20.44 -5.71
N GLY A 103 2.27 19.86 -5.49
CA GLY A 103 1.89 18.57 -6.04
C GLY A 103 2.67 17.36 -5.47
N GLN A 104 3.47 17.58 -4.42
CA GLN A 104 4.31 16.53 -3.83
C GLN A 104 3.55 15.74 -2.77
N SER A 105 3.82 14.43 -2.72
CA SER A 105 3.24 13.54 -1.71
C SER A 105 3.91 13.72 -0.34
N ARG A 106 3.11 13.84 0.70
CA ARG A 106 3.52 13.86 2.11
C ARG A 106 2.62 12.98 2.96
N VAL A 107 3.18 12.45 4.04
CA VAL A 107 2.44 11.62 4.97
C VAL A 107 1.77 12.49 6.03
N TYR A 108 0.49 12.24 6.25
CA TYR A 108 -0.33 12.84 7.29
C TYR A 108 -0.98 11.77 8.15
N VAL A 109 -1.15 12.06 9.44
CA VAL A 109 -1.97 11.25 10.36
C VAL A 109 -3.26 12.01 10.68
N ILE A 110 -4.39 11.32 10.57
CA ILE A 110 -5.72 11.92 10.72
C ILE A 110 -6.51 11.14 11.76
N PRO A 111 -6.75 11.72 12.97
CA PRO A 111 -7.66 11.10 13.93
C PRO A 111 -9.11 11.14 13.45
N PHE A 112 -9.81 10.02 13.46
CA PHE A 112 -11.20 9.93 13.02
C PHE A 112 -12.15 10.83 13.84
N ALA A 113 -11.86 11.02 15.12
CA ALA A 113 -12.67 11.84 16.00
C ALA A 113 -12.70 13.33 15.59
N THR A 114 -11.63 13.84 14.97
CA THR A 114 -11.50 15.25 14.62
C THR A 114 -11.48 15.50 13.12
N GLY A 115 -10.99 14.53 12.34
CA GLY A 115 -10.72 14.70 10.92
C GLY A 115 -9.64 15.76 10.63
N LYS A 116 -8.81 16.11 11.63
CA LYS A 116 -7.78 17.15 11.47
C LYS A 116 -6.44 16.51 11.08
N PRO A 117 -5.92 16.72 9.85
CA PRO A 117 -4.63 16.19 9.45
C PRO A 117 -3.46 16.80 10.23
N GLU A 118 -2.53 15.95 10.63
CA GLU A 118 -1.25 16.32 11.23
C GLU A 118 -0.13 15.90 10.27
N LEU A 119 0.71 16.85 9.84
CA LEU A 119 1.83 16.60 8.93
C LEU A 119 2.92 15.80 9.65
N ILE A 120 3.32 14.66 9.07
CA ILE A 120 4.36 13.80 9.64
C ILE A 120 5.67 13.93 8.87
N THR A 121 5.63 13.90 7.52
CA THR A 121 6.83 14.02 6.69
C THR A 121 6.89 15.40 6.03
N PRO A 122 7.67 16.37 6.55
CA PRO A 122 7.81 17.68 5.93
C PRO A 122 8.60 17.64 4.61
N ILE A 123 9.52 16.68 4.47
CA ILE A 123 10.31 16.48 3.26
C ILE A 123 9.49 15.62 2.28
N ALA A 124 9.49 15.98 1.01
CA ALA A 124 8.72 15.33 -0.06
C ALA A 124 9.64 14.96 -1.24
N PRO A 125 9.23 13.96 -2.07
CA PRO A 125 8.07 13.11 -1.87
C PRO A 125 8.25 12.05 -0.79
N SER A 126 7.15 11.63 -0.17
CA SER A 126 7.07 10.55 0.80
C SER A 126 5.76 9.79 0.61
N TYR A 127 5.81 8.45 0.53
CA TYR A 127 4.70 7.55 0.24
C TYR A 127 4.56 6.53 1.37
N LEU A 128 3.43 6.58 2.06
CA LEU A 128 3.15 5.75 3.25
C LEU A 128 2.87 4.31 2.86
N HIS A 129 3.42 3.35 3.64
CA HIS A 129 3.08 1.95 3.45
C HIS A 129 2.84 1.17 4.76
N GLY A 130 3.38 1.59 5.88
CA GLY A 130 3.29 0.81 7.10
C GLY A 130 3.09 1.62 8.37
N TRP A 131 2.42 0.99 9.35
CA TRP A 131 2.33 1.47 10.73
C TRP A 131 2.81 0.37 11.66
N SER A 132 3.72 0.68 12.59
CA SER A 132 4.19 -0.32 13.56
C SER A 132 3.05 -0.81 14.46
N PRO A 133 3.04 -2.10 14.87
CA PRO A 133 1.97 -2.66 15.70
C PRO A 133 1.78 -1.98 17.05
N ASP A 134 2.81 -1.30 17.58
CA ASP A 134 2.73 -0.51 18.79
C ASP A 134 2.19 0.91 18.59
N GLY A 135 1.93 1.29 17.31
CA GLY A 135 1.38 2.58 16.93
C GLY A 135 2.34 3.77 16.98
N LYS A 136 3.64 3.54 17.18
CA LYS A 136 4.60 4.63 17.43
C LYS A 136 5.40 5.06 16.22
N THR A 137 5.49 4.21 15.19
CA THR A 137 6.36 4.43 14.03
C THR A 137 5.61 4.22 12.73
N LEU A 138 5.85 5.07 11.74
CA LEU A 138 5.43 4.87 10.36
C LEU A 138 6.61 4.44 9.51
N ALA A 139 6.36 3.55 8.54
CA ALA A 139 7.31 3.18 7.50
C ALA A 139 6.77 3.69 6.16
N TYR A 140 7.65 4.22 5.32
CA TYR A 140 7.30 4.84 4.05
C TYR A 140 8.44 4.77 3.06
N CYS A 141 8.13 4.84 1.77
CA CYS A 141 9.07 5.06 0.69
C CYS A 141 9.27 6.55 0.49
N ALA A 142 10.50 6.99 0.28
CA ALA A 142 10.76 8.40 0.01
C ALA A 142 11.97 8.61 -0.90
N GLU A 143 11.86 9.61 -1.77
CA GLU A 143 13.00 10.08 -2.55
C GLU A 143 13.82 11.06 -1.72
N ARG A 144 15.09 10.76 -1.55
CA ARG A 144 16.07 11.67 -0.96
C ARG A 144 17.34 11.63 -1.80
N ASN A 145 17.77 12.79 -2.28
CA ASN A 145 18.98 12.92 -3.12
C ASN A 145 18.93 12.10 -4.44
N GLY A 146 17.73 11.91 -5.02
CA GLY A 146 17.54 11.17 -6.26
C GLY A 146 17.41 9.64 -6.10
N GLU A 147 17.36 9.14 -4.87
CA GLU A 147 17.24 7.71 -4.55
C GLU A 147 15.95 7.45 -3.78
N TYR A 148 15.21 6.40 -4.18
CA TYR A 148 14.03 5.92 -3.48
C TYR A 148 14.38 4.82 -2.49
N ASP A 149 14.14 5.08 -1.21
CA ASP A 149 14.47 4.17 -0.12
C ASP A 149 13.36 4.07 0.93
N ILE A 150 13.49 3.04 1.76
CA ILE A 150 12.63 2.85 2.91
C ILE A 150 13.13 3.71 4.07
N TYR A 151 12.20 4.45 4.64
CA TYR A 151 12.40 5.30 5.81
C TYR A 151 11.39 4.95 6.90
N THR A 152 11.76 5.25 8.14
CA THR A 152 10.85 5.28 9.27
C THR A 152 10.88 6.64 9.94
N ILE A 153 9.75 6.99 10.59
CA ILE A 153 9.59 8.24 11.34
C ILE A 153 8.65 7.99 12.52
N PRO A 154 8.81 8.67 13.68
CA PRO A 154 7.80 8.62 14.72
C PRO A 154 6.41 9.02 14.20
N ALA A 155 5.34 8.32 14.60
CA ALA A 155 3.98 8.59 14.13
C ALA A 155 3.43 9.96 14.53
N CYS A 156 4.14 10.68 15.40
CA CYS A 156 3.89 12.07 15.77
C CYS A 156 4.79 13.09 15.05
N GLY A 157 5.57 12.63 14.04
CA GLY A 157 6.60 13.44 13.40
C GLY A 157 7.92 13.46 14.16
N GLY A 158 8.95 14.03 13.55
CA GLY A 158 10.29 14.10 14.13
C GLY A 158 11.38 13.80 13.08
N GLU A 159 12.46 13.18 13.54
CA GLU A 159 13.59 12.81 12.66
C GLU A 159 13.29 11.51 11.92
N GLU A 160 13.51 11.52 10.59
CA GLU A 160 13.40 10.32 9.76
C GLU A 160 14.68 9.48 9.81
N THR A 161 14.54 8.17 9.74
CA THR A 161 15.65 7.22 9.68
C THR A 161 15.60 6.44 8.37
N ARG A 162 16.66 6.51 7.56
CA ARG A 162 16.81 5.73 6.32
C ARG A 162 17.21 4.29 6.67
N LEU A 163 16.48 3.30 6.15
CA LEU A 163 16.71 1.87 6.43
C LEU A 163 17.37 1.13 5.27
N THR A 164 17.18 1.59 4.02
CA THR A 164 17.80 0.97 2.85
C THR A 164 18.73 1.94 2.14
N THR A 165 19.74 1.39 1.47
CA THR A 165 20.77 2.15 0.72
C THR A 165 21.22 1.40 -0.53
N ALA A 166 20.48 0.35 -0.91
CA ALA A 166 20.81 -0.41 -2.12
C ALA A 166 20.37 0.36 -3.36
N GLU A 167 21.18 0.30 -4.40
CA GLU A 167 20.90 0.94 -5.68
C GLU A 167 19.57 0.49 -6.28
N GLY A 168 18.83 1.44 -6.85
CA GLY A 168 17.53 1.25 -7.46
C GLY A 168 16.37 1.45 -6.49
N LEU A 169 15.15 1.21 -6.97
CA LEU A 169 13.91 1.43 -6.23
C LEU A 169 13.78 0.46 -5.06
N ASN A 170 13.54 1.00 -3.86
CA ASN A 170 13.10 0.28 -2.67
C ASN A 170 11.75 0.87 -2.23
N ASP A 171 10.69 0.06 -2.14
CA ASP A 171 9.32 0.54 -1.97
C ASP A 171 8.45 -0.43 -1.17
N GLY A 172 7.16 -0.10 -0.95
CA GLY A 172 6.12 -0.99 -0.45
C GLY A 172 6.40 -1.62 0.92
N CYS A 173 6.82 -0.81 1.90
CA CYS A 173 7.26 -1.29 3.20
C CYS A 173 6.11 -1.49 4.20
N GLU A 174 5.98 -2.69 4.77
CA GLU A 174 4.97 -3.02 5.78
C GLU A 174 5.59 -3.68 7.01
N PHE A 175 5.15 -3.28 8.21
CA PHE A 175 5.55 -3.97 9.43
C PHE A 175 4.88 -5.34 9.55
N SER A 176 5.64 -6.36 9.96
CA SER A 176 5.05 -7.62 10.38
C SER A 176 4.18 -7.42 11.64
N PRO A 177 3.12 -8.21 11.82
CA PRO A 177 2.24 -8.11 13.00
C PRO A 177 2.96 -8.32 14.34
N CYS A 178 4.06 -9.08 14.35
CA CYS A 178 4.90 -9.25 15.55
C CYS A 178 5.81 -8.04 15.86
N GLY A 179 5.91 -7.06 14.94
CA GLY A 179 6.74 -5.87 15.11
C GLY A 179 8.25 -6.09 14.98
N ASN A 180 8.70 -7.29 14.58
CA ASN A 180 10.13 -7.59 14.50
C ASN A 180 10.75 -7.34 13.13
N TYR A 181 9.92 -7.24 12.10
CA TYR A 181 10.38 -7.11 10.72
C TYR A 181 9.60 -6.02 9.96
N ILE A 182 10.27 -5.50 8.93
CA ILE A 182 9.67 -4.72 7.85
C ILE A 182 9.85 -5.53 6.57
N TRP A 183 8.76 -5.78 5.85
CA TRP A 183 8.74 -6.34 4.51
C TRP A 183 8.79 -5.19 3.51
N PHE A 184 9.46 -5.36 2.40
CA PHE A 184 9.60 -4.32 1.39
C PHE A 184 9.91 -4.92 0.02
N ASN A 185 9.85 -4.10 -1.01
CA ASN A 185 10.20 -4.46 -2.38
C ASN A 185 11.54 -3.82 -2.75
N SER A 186 12.34 -4.50 -3.58
CA SER A 186 13.59 -3.95 -4.09
C SER A 186 13.95 -4.53 -5.46
N VAL A 187 14.43 -3.66 -6.38
CA VAL A 187 14.94 -4.06 -7.71
C VAL A 187 16.42 -4.44 -7.71
N ARG A 188 17.10 -4.41 -6.57
CA ARG A 188 18.55 -4.59 -6.45
C ARG A 188 19.11 -5.88 -7.05
N THR A 189 18.26 -6.87 -7.34
CA THR A 189 18.63 -8.13 -8.01
C THR A 189 18.18 -8.22 -9.46
N GLY A 190 17.76 -7.08 -10.04
CA GLY A 190 17.36 -6.95 -11.45
C GLY A 190 15.86 -6.94 -11.69
N LEU A 191 15.10 -7.83 -11.06
CA LEU A 191 13.63 -7.80 -11.02
C LEU A 191 13.18 -7.26 -9.65
N MET A 192 11.97 -6.72 -9.60
CA MET A 192 11.35 -6.37 -8.32
C MET A 192 11.08 -7.64 -7.53
N GLN A 193 11.67 -7.75 -6.36
CA GLN A 193 11.52 -8.88 -5.47
C GLN A 193 11.12 -8.42 -4.07
N ILE A 194 10.50 -9.32 -3.31
CA ILE A 194 10.14 -9.07 -1.92
C ILE A 194 11.34 -9.38 -1.02
N TRP A 195 11.58 -8.49 -0.09
CA TRP A 195 12.64 -8.56 0.91
C TRP A 195 12.04 -8.39 2.31
N ARG A 196 12.79 -8.82 3.31
CA ARG A 196 12.49 -8.63 4.72
C ARG A 196 13.72 -8.15 5.46
N MET A 197 13.57 -7.24 6.40
CA MET A 197 14.64 -6.73 7.26
C MET A 197 14.17 -6.61 8.70
N ARG A 198 15.10 -6.46 9.64
CA ARG A 198 14.78 -6.00 11.00
C ARG A 198 14.29 -4.55 10.96
N THR A 199 13.59 -4.13 12.02
CA THR A 199 13.01 -2.77 12.10
C THR A 199 14.06 -1.66 12.20
N ASP A 200 15.32 -2.02 12.47
CA ASP A 200 16.47 -1.11 12.44
C ASP A 200 17.19 -1.09 11.07
N GLY A 201 16.67 -1.79 10.06
CA GLY A 201 17.23 -1.89 8.71
C GLY A 201 18.27 -3.00 8.53
N SER A 202 18.65 -3.72 9.58
CA SER A 202 19.59 -4.82 9.52
C SER A 202 18.99 -6.12 8.96
N GLU A 203 19.82 -7.12 8.67
CA GLU A 203 19.45 -8.46 8.21
C GLU A 203 18.52 -8.46 6.97
N GLN A 204 18.79 -7.60 5.98
CA GLN A 204 18.02 -7.54 4.75
C GLN A 204 18.13 -8.85 3.97
N THR A 205 17.02 -9.58 3.85
CA THR A 205 16.96 -10.93 3.28
C THR A 205 15.95 -10.96 2.14
N GLN A 206 16.35 -11.49 0.97
CA GLN A 206 15.44 -11.72 -0.14
C GLN A 206 14.49 -12.87 0.18
N MET A 207 13.21 -12.70 -0.12
CA MET A 207 12.14 -13.65 0.21
C MET A 207 11.50 -14.29 -1.03
N THR A 208 11.58 -13.63 -2.20
CA THR A 208 11.12 -14.17 -3.48
C THR A 208 12.29 -14.25 -4.48
N PHE A 209 12.29 -15.30 -5.32
CA PHE A 209 13.41 -15.63 -6.22
C PHE A 209 12.92 -16.00 -7.62
N ASP A 210 11.68 -15.64 -8.00
CA ASP A 210 11.15 -15.97 -9.30
C ASP A 210 11.80 -15.09 -10.39
N GLU A 211 12.58 -15.72 -11.27
CA GLU A 211 13.27 -15.04 -12.37
C GLU A 211 12.36 -14.64 -13.53
N ASN A 212 11.06 -14.97 -13.44
CA ASN A 212 10.07 -14.70 -14.48
C ASN A 212 9.01 -13.70 -14.07
N SER A 213 9.10 -13.13 -12.86
CA SER A 213 8.12 -12.18 -12.37
C SER A 213 8.68 -11.11 -11.46
N ASP A 214 8.05 -9.94 -11.52
CA ASP A 214 8.21 -8.85 -10.58
C ASP A 214 7.17 -9.00 -9.46
N SER A 215 7.63 -9.08 -8.21
CA SER A 215 6.81 -9.31 -7.03
C SER A 215 6.73 -8.05 -6.19
N TRP A 216 5.48 -7.61 -5.85
CA TRP A 216 5.20 -6.34 -5.22
C TRP A 216 4.30 -6.47 -4.00
N PHE A 217 4.43 -5.56 -3.06
CA PHE A 217 3.52 -5.30 -1.93
C PHE A 217 3.17 -6.54 -1.12
N ALA A 218 4.12 -6.96 -0.30
CA ALA A 218 3.94 -8.10 0.61
C ALA A 218 3.11 -7.71 1.83
N HIS A 219 1.93 -8.30 1.98
CA HIS A 219 1.05 -8.15 3.14
C HIS A 219 1.09 -9.38 4.01
N VAL A 220 1.51 -9.21 5.26
CA VAL A 220 1.56 -10.29 6.25
C VAL A 220 0.18 -10.45 6.91
N SER A 221 -0.34 -11.67 6.94
CA SER A 221 -1.62 -11.95 7.62
C SER A 221 -1.56 -11.58 9.11
N PRO A 222 -2.67 -11.14 9.72
CA PRO A 222 -2.68 -10.73 11.14
C PRO A 222 -2.20 -11.81 12.12
N ASP A 223 -2.34 -13.09 11.75
CA ASP A 223 -1.84 -14.24 12.55
C ASP A 223 -0.37 -14.57 12.26
N GLY A 224 0.28 -13.82 11.36
CA GLY A 224 1.69 -13.97 11.00
C GLY A 224 2.04 -15.25 10.23
N LYS A 225 1.05 -15.98 9.68
CA LYS A 225 1.29 -17.28 9.05
C LYS A 225 1.41 -17.28 7.55
N HIS A 226 0.92 -16.22 6.91
CA HIS A 226 0.87 -16.08 5.47
C HIS A 226 1.38 -14.71 5.04
N VAL A 227 1.98 -14.66 3.87
CA VAL A 227 2.34 -13.42 3.17
C VAL A 227 1.68 -13.47 1.80
N VAL A 228 0.85 -12.48 1.50
CA VAL A 228 0.17 -12.33 0.20
C VAL A 228 0.82 -11.18 -0.54
N TYR A 229 1.02 -11.34 -1.85
CA TYR A 229 1.64 -10.32 -2.68
C TYR A 229 1.13 -10.41 -4.13
N ILE A 230 1.27 -9.32 -4.87
CA ILE A 230 0.95 -9.27 -6.30
C ILE A 230 2.21 -9.59 -7.13
N SER A 231 2.02 -10.27 -8.25
CA SER A 231 3.10 -10.63 -9.14
C SER A 231 2.73 -10.35 -10.60
N TYR A 232 3.63 -9.67 -11.31
CA TYR A 232 3.55 -9.36 -12.73
C TYR A 232 4.51 -10.25 -13.50
N ASN A 233 4.17 -10.59 -14.76
CA ASN A 233 5.13 -11.24 -15.64
C ASN A 233 6.22 -10.23 -16.05
N LYS A 234 7.49 -10.62 -15.98
CA LYS A 234 8.65 -9.75 -16.26
C LYS A 234 8.66 -9.14 -17.68
N ASN A 235 7.93 -9.72 -18.63
CA ASN A 235 7.87 -9.21 -19.99
C ASN A 235 6.74 -8.18 -20.21
N ASP A 236 5.85 -8.02 -19.21
CA ASP A 236 4.69 -7.15 -19.30
C ASP A 236 4.93 -5.74 -18.73
N ILE A 237 5.99 -5.59 -17.91
CA ILE A 237 6.36 -4.35 -17.23
C ILE A 237 7.88 -4.17 -17.21
N ASN A 238 8.37 -2.96 -16.91
CA ASN A 238 9.78 -2.77 -16.55
C ASN A 238 9.96 -3.04 -15.05
N PRO A 239 11.13 -3.54 -14.63
CA PRO A 239 11.45 -3.62 -13.21
C PRO A 239 11.30 -2.23 -12.54
N GLY A 240 10.57 -2.18 -11.44
CA GLY A 240 10.25 -0.91 -10.76
C GLY A 240 8.89 -0.30 -11.13
N ASP A 241 8.19 -0.86 -12.14
CA ASP A 241 6.81 -0.46 -12.47
C ASP A 241 5.79 -1.42 -11.86
N HIS A 242 4.60 -0.90 -11.52
CA HIS A 242 3.46 -1.70 -11.06
C HIS A 242 2.13 -1.14 -11.60
N PRO A 243 1.97 -1.03 -12.94
CA PRO A 243 0.83 -0.36 -13.54
C PRO A 243 -0.47 -1.15 -13.38
N ALA A 244 -1.60 -0.42 -13.37
CA ALA A 244 -2.92 -1.02 -13.54
C ALA A 244 -3.11 -1.61 -14.94
N ASN A 245 -4.19 -2.40 -15.13
CA ASN A 245 -4.60 -3.00 -16.40
C ASN A 245 -3.57 -3.96 -17.00
N LYS A 246 -3.02 -4.82 -16.14
CA LYS A 246 -2.13 -5.92 -16.51
C LYS A 246 -2.68 -7.26 -16.05
N ASN A 247 -2.23 -8.34 -16.66
CA ASN A 247 -2.44 -9.68 -16.14
C ASN A 247 -1.52 -9.89 -14.94
N VAL A 248 -2.11 -10.16 -13.78
CA VAL A 248 -1.38 -10.35 -12.53
C VAL A 248 -1.80 -11.62 -11.82
N GLU A 249 -0.93 -12.08 -10.93
CA GLU A 249 -1.22 -13.15 -9.99
C GLU A 249 -1.19 -12.60 -8.56
N ILE A 250 -2.20 -12.97 -7.77
CA ILE A 250 -2.10 -12.85 -6.32
C ILE A 250 -1.50 -14.16 -5.82
N ARG A 251 -0.36 -14.06 -5.16
CA ARG A 251 0.41 -15.20 -4.65
C ARG A 251 0.46 -15.18 -3.13
N MET A 252 0.63 -16.35 -2.54
CA MET A 252 0.77 -16.52 -1.10
C MET A 252 1.94 -17.43 -0.79
N MET A 253 2.76 -17.04 0.19
CA MET A 253 3.88 -17.84 0.68
C MET A 253 3.92 -17.88 2.22
N SER A 254 4.82 -18.68 2.76
CA SER A 254 5.17 -18.64 4.18
C SER A 254 5.97 -17.39 4.52
N PRO A 255 5.84 -16.81 5.73
CA PRO A 255 6.71 -15.72 6.18
C PRO A 255 8.19 -16.13 6.33
N GLU A 256 8.49 -17.42 6.31
CA GLU A 256 9.87 -17.93 6.25
C GLU A 256 10.41 -18.04 4.82
N GLY A 257 9.62 -17.62 3.81
CA GLY A 257 9.96 -17.75 2.40
C GLY A 257 9.69 -19.15 1.84
N GLY A 258 10.32 -19.46 0.70
CA GLY A 258 10.19 -20.75 0.03
C GLY A 258 9.18 -20.74 -1.12
N GLU A 259 8.47 -21.86 -1.31
CA GLU A 259 7.50 -21.98 -2.40
C GLU A 259 6.29 -21.09 -2.19
N TYR A 260 5.71 -20.61 -3.29
CA TYR A 260 4.47 -19.87 -3.28
C TYR A 260 3.31 -20.64 -3.92
N LYS A 261 2.10 -20.28 -3.55
CA LYS A 261 0.87 -20.73 -4.19
C LYS A 261 0.20 -19.56 -4.88
N THR A 262 -0.14 -19.69 -6.16
CA THR A 262 -1.01 -18.72 -6.85
C THR A 262 -2.44 -18.90 -6.32
N LEU A 263 -2.99 -17.85 -5.72
CA LEU A 263 -4.37 -17.81 -5.21
C LEU A 263 -5.34 -17.49 -6.34
N VAL A 264 -5.05 -16.46 -7.13
CA VAL A 264 -5.91 -16.00 -8.20
C VAL A 264 -5.08 -15.35 -9.32
N LYS A 265 -5.56 -15.50 -10.56
CA LYS A 265 -5.08 -14.76 -11.73
C LYS A 265 -6.18 -13.79 -12.14
N LEU A 266 -5.85 -12.55 -12.38
CA LEU A 266 -6.81 -11.52 -12.74
C LEU A 266 -6.20 -10.48 -13.66
N PHE A 267 -7.07 -9.72 -14.32
CA PHE A 267 -6.69 -8.51 -15.04
C PHE A 267 -6.95 -7.31 -14.14
N GLY A 268 -5.91 -6.56 -13.79
CA GLY A 268 -5.95 -5.47 -12.82
C GLY A 268 -4.54 -4.97 -12.57
N GLY A 269 -4.04 -5.15 -11.36
CA GLY A 269 -2.70 -4.72 -10.97
C GLY A 269 -2.74 -3.43 -10.15
N GLN A 270 -1.57 -2.84 -9.92
CA GLN A 270 -1.36 -1.70 -9.03
C GLN A 270 -1.74 -2.06 -7.58
N GLY A 271 -1.16 -3.08 -7.02
CA GLY A 271 -1.38 -3.44 -5.62
C GLY A 271 -0.82 -2.38 -4.65
N THR A 272 -1.36 -2.31 -3.48
CA THR A 272 -0.78 -1.69 -2.27
C THR A 272 -1.18 -2.49 -1.07
#